data_5157a470ca656c2a6ee014e95350d8c4
#
_entry.id   5157a470ca656c2a6ee014e95350d8c4
#
_cell.length_a   1.000
_cell.length_b   1.000
_cell.length_c   1.000
_cell.angle_alpha   90.00
_cell.angle_beta   90.00
_cell.angle_gamma   90.00
#
_symmetry.space_group_name_H-M   'P 1'
#
loop_
_entity.id
_entity.type
_entity.pdbx_description
1 polymer ?
#
loop_
_entity_poly.entity_id
_entity_poly.type
_entity_poly.pdbx_seq_one_letter_code
_entity_poly.pdbx_strand_id
1 'polypeptide(L)'
;GSIDTNTPLLERLRFIAIASSNLDEFFMIRVAGLRHQVVNGIVKYDAAHMDAKAQLKAIDESVQRLVCMQRTYLNNVLTELENYGFFFTNPDLLDVKSKAWLRHYFEEHIYPVVTPLAVDSGHPFPFLTNHTINAIVRIFQIQPDGTKDYKIAILPIPSVLDRIIEIPSRGNKEHRFVYLEDVITYSANQFFQGYGIEDYMVFRITRDADLEIDEEEATDLLSEVEASLRRRRRGDAVRLEVCGEVKDNLLDFVLTSVELEPKDVYRIDGHLDCRMYFNFCNYPGLDQLRYVPFEPKLP
;
A
#
# COMPACT_ATOMS: atom_id res chain seq x y z
N GLY A 1 -13.73 2.81 -19.05
CA GLY A 1 -14.61 2.32 -17.98
C GLY A 1 -14.77 3.32 -16.84
N SER A 2 -13.71 3.66 -16.11
CA SER A 2 -13.79 4.55 -14.93
C SER A 2 -14.16 6.01 -15.25
N ILE A 3 -13.96 6.45 -16.49
CA ILE A 3 -14.23 7.82 -16.99
C ILE A 3 -15.66 7.95 -17.54
N ASP A 4 -16.23 6.85 -18.02
CA ASP A 4 -17.52 6.86 -18.70
C ASP A 4 -18.65 6.93 -17.68
N THR A 5 -19.37 8.05 -17.66
CA THR A 5 -20.53 8.29 -16.78
C THR A 5 -21.71 7.36 -17.07
N ASN A 6 -21.76 6.68 -18.22
CA ASN A 6 -22.75 5.65 -18.52
C ASN A 6 -22.42 4.32 -17.84
N THR A 7 -21.19 4.12 -17.36
CA THR A 7 -20.80 2.95 -16.58
C THR A 7 -21.32 3.11 -15.14
N PRO A 8 -22.01 2.10 -14.57
CA PRO A 8 -22.48 2.15 -13.18
C PRO A 8 -21.37 2.44 -12.19
N LEU A 9 -21.69 3.15 -11.09
CA LEU A 9 -20.71 3.72 -10.18
C LEU A 9 -19.75 2.69 -9.57
N LEU A 10 -20.26 1.54 -9.10
CA LEU A 10 -19.43 0.49 -8.53
C LEU A 10 -18.60 -0.24 -9.60
N GLU A 11 -19.03 -0.26 -10.85
CA GLU A 11 -18.18 -0.78 -11.93
C GLU A 11 -17.03 0.19 -12.24
N ARG A 12 -17.26 1.51 -12.18
CA ARG A 12 -16.17 2.50 -12.29
C ARG A 12 -15.15 2.29 -11.18
N LEU A 13 -15.60 2.05 -9.94
CA LEU A 13 -14.73 1.75 -8.80
C LEU A 13 -13.95 0.45 -9.02
N ARG A 14 -14.61 -0.59 -9.55
CA ARG A 14 -13.98 -1.88 -9.87
C ARG A 14 -12.89 -1.74 -10.94
N PHE A 15 -13.10 -0.91 -11.98
CA PHE A 15 -12.08 -0.63 -12.98
C PHE A 15 -10.84 0.08 -12.38
N ILE A 16 -11.03 0.95 -11.38
CA ILE A 16 -9.92 1.60 -10.65
C ILE A 16 -9.12 0.54 -9.89
N ALA A 17 -9.79 -0.41 -9.23
CA ALA A 17 -9.13 -1.51 -8.51
C ALA A 17 -8.38 -2.46 -9.47
N ILE A 18 -8.96 -2.79 -10.63
CA ILE A 18 -8.32 -3.59 -11.68
C ILE A 18 -7.06 -2.89 -12.20
N ALA A 19 -7.14 -1.57 -12.47
CA ALA A 19 -5.99 -0.80 -12.93
C ALA A 19 -4.84 -0.81 -11.90
N SER A 20 -5.16 -0.76 -10.59
CA SER A 20 -4.16 -0.88 -9.52
C SER A 20 -3.49 -2.26 -9.52
N SER A 21 -4.28 -3.33 -9.66
CA SER A 21 -3.77 -4.71 -9.74
C SER A 21 -2.85 -4.91 -10.94
N ASN A 22 -3.28 -4.45 -12.12
CA ASN A 22 -2.50 -4.57 -13.36
C ASN A 22 -1.19 -3.76 -13.28
N LEU A 23 -1.23 -2.60 -12.62
CA LEU A 23 -0.03 -1.80 -12.45
C LEU A 23 0.98 -2.47 -11.51
N ASP A 24 0.50 -3.12 -10.45
CA ASP A 24 1.36 -3.90 -9.56
C ASP A 24 2.08 -5.02 -10.32
N GLU A 25 1.34 -5.82 -11.09
CA GLU A 25 1.90 -6.90 -11.89
C GLU A 25 2.89 -6.38 -12.95
N PHE A 26 2.57 -5.26 -13.59
CA PHE A 26 3.47 -4.60 -14.55
C PHE A 26 4.80 -4.22 -13.91
N PHE A 27 4.80 -3.69 -12.68
CA PHE A 27 6.03 -3.38 -11.95
C PHE A 27 6.78 -4.64 -11.54
N MET A 28 6.07 -5.64 -11.05
CA MET A 28 6.65 -6.89 -10.55
C MET A 28 7.37 -7.68 -11.66
N ILE A 29 6.91 -7.57 -12.91
CA ILE A 29 7.42 -8.36 -14.03
C ILE A 29 8.18 -7.49 -15.04
N ARG A 30 7.49 -6.52 -15.66
CA ARG A 30 8.07 -5.77 -16.78
C ARG A 30 9.11 -4.76 -16.33
N VAL A 31 8.80 -3.95 -15.32
CA VAL A 31 9.75 -2.95 -14.80
C VAL A 31 10.94 -3.63 -14.15
N ALA A 32 10.71 -4.68 -13.38
CA ALA A 32 11.76 -5.51 -12.77
C ALA A 32 12.71 -6.07 -13.85
N GLY A 33 12.19 -6.68 -14.90
CA GLY A 33 13.01 -7.20 -16.00
C GLY A 33 13.83 -6.12 -16.72
N LEU A 34 13.29 -4.90 -16.92
CA LEU A 34 14.06 -3.78 -17.49
C LEU A 34 15.15 -3.29 -16.55
N ARG A 35 14.90 -3.25 -15.23
CA ARG A 35 15.92 -2.91 -14.23
C ARG A 35 17.08 -3.91 -14.24
N HIS A 36 16.79 -5.21 -14.32
CA HIS A 36 17.81 -6.24 -14.47
C HIS A 36 18.66 -6.06 -15.72
N GLN A 37 18.05 -5.69 -16.86
CA GLN A 37 18.83 -5.39 -18.08
C GLN A 37 19.79 -4.21 -17.85
N VAL A 38 19.34 -3.15 -17.19
CA VAL A 38 20.18 -1.99 -16.88
C VAL A 38 21.33 -2.35 -15.97
N VAL A 39 21.08 -3.09 -14.88
CA VAL A 39 22.09 -3.50 -13.90
C VAL A 39 23.14 -4.41 -14.53
N ASN A 40 22.71 -5.34 -15.38
CA ASN A 40 23.60 -6.29 -16.05
C ASN A 40 24.25 -5.75 -17.34
N GLY A 41 24.02 -4.48 -17.69
CA GLY A 41 24.58 -3.85 -18.89
C GLY A 41 24.07 -4.46 -20.20
N ILE A 42 22.90 -5.13 -20.17
CA ILE A 42 22.30 -5.76 -21.34
C ILE A 42 21.66 -4.68 -22.22
N VAL A 43 22.18 -4.48 -23.41
CA VAL A 43 21.62 -3.54 -24.39
C VAL A 43 20.73 -4.31 -25.36
N LYS A 44 19.43 -4.19 -25.18
CA LYS A 44 18.39 -4.67 -26.12
C LYS A 44 17.48 -3.50 -26.46
N TYR A 45 17.11 -3.40 -27.71
CA TYR A 45 16.17 -2.38 -28.19
C TYR A 45 14.79 -3.00 -28.40
N ASP A 46 13.76 -2.25 -28.05
CA ASP A 46 12.38 -2.63 -28.37
C ASP A 46 11.99 -2.23 -29.81
N ALA A 47 10.72 -2.44 -30.18
CA ALA A 47 10.20 -2.07 -31.49
C ALA A 47 10.24 -0.55 -31.78
N ALA A 48 10.33 0.28 -30.75
CA ALA A 48 10.49 1.73 -30.85
C ALA A 48 11.96 2.18 -30.78
N HIS A 49 12.92 1.25 -30.87
CA HIS A 49 14.35 1.49 -30.75
C HIS A 49 14.77 2.13 -29.42
N MET A 50 14.04 1.86 -28.34
CA MET A 50 14.39 2.29 -27.00
C MET A 50 15.16 1.18 -26.25
N ASP A 51 16.28 1.55 -25.62
CA ASP A 51 16.95 0.68 -24.65
C ASP A 51 16.21 0.63 -23.31
N ALA A 52 16.63 -0.23 -22.38
CA ALA A 52 15.98 -0.40 -21.11
C ALA A 52 15.89 0.89 -20.27
N LYS A 53 16.92 1.77 -20.34
CA LYS A 53 16.93 3.05 -19.61
C LYS A 53 15.90 4.03 -20.17
N ALA A 54 15.82 4.13 -21.50
CA ALA A 54 14.84 4.97 -22.17
C ALA A 54 13.40 4.48 -21.91
N GLN A 55 13.20 3.15 -21.96
CA GLN A 55 11.91 2.54 -21.61
C GLN A 55 11.51 2.84 -20.17
N LEU A 56 12.39 2.67 -19.18
CA LEU A 56 12.10 2.96 -17.77
C LEU A 56 11.71 4.42 -17.55
N LYS A 57 12.39 5.36 -18.21
CA LYS A 57 12.04 6.78 -18.14
C LYS A 57 10.65 7.07 -18.72
N ALA A 58 10.34 6.53 -19.89
CA ALA A 58 9.03 6.69 -20.53
C ALA A 58 7.89 6.04 -19.70
N ILE A 59 8.19 4.91 -19.08
CA ILE A 59 7.27 4.22 -18.15
C ILE A 59 7.00 5.11 -16.94
N ASP A 60 8.03 5.65 -16.29
CA ASP A 60 7.86 6.51 -15.13
C ASP A 60 6.96 7.71 -15.42
N GLU A 61 7.24 8.46 -16.48
CA GLU A 61 6.43 9.60 -16.91
C GLU A 61 4.95 9.21 -17.17
N SER A 62 4.72 8.01 -17.73
CA SER A 62 3.39 7.52 -18.04
C SER A 62 2.65 7.05 -16.78
N VAL A 63 3.34 6.38 -15.88
CA VAL A 63 2.78 5.89 -14.61
C VAL A 63 2.44 7.05 -13.68
N GLN A 64 3.28 8.09 -13.58
CA GLN A 64 2.97 9.28 -12.78
C GLN A 64 1.64 9.92 -13.23
N ARG A 65 1.45 10.06 -14.55
CA ARG A 65 0.17 10.56 -15.10
C ARG A 65 -0.99 9.63 -14.80
N LEU A 66 -0.80 8.32 -15.00
CA LEU A 66 -1.83 7.31 -14.75
C LEU A 66 -2.30 7.32 -13.29
N VAL A 67 -1.36 7.36 -12.35
CA VAL A 67 -1.64 7.40 -10.91
C VAL A 67 -2.40 8.67 -10.54
N CYS A 68 -2.00 9.83 -11.04
CA CYS A 68 -2.71 11.09 -10.82
C CYS A 68 -4.16 11.01 -11.35
N MET A 69 -4.37 10.52 -12.57
CA MET A 69 -5.70 10.33 -13.15
C MET A 69 -6.53 9.32 -12.34
N GLN A 70 -5.95 8.21 -11.96
CA GLN A 70 -6.64 7.18 -11.12
C GLN A 70 -7.14 7.79 -9.82
N ARG A 71 -6.35 8.64 -9.16
CA ARG A 71 -6.74 9.33 -7.93
C ARG A 71 -7.87 10.32 -8.14
N THR A 72 -7.80 11.10 -9.19
CA THR A 72 -8.89 12.03 -9.54
C THR A 72 -10.20 11.27 -9.75
N TYR A 73 -10.17 10.17 -10.50
CA TYR A 73 -11.38 9.37 -10.74
C TYR A 73 -11.87 8.65 -9.48
N LEU A 74 -10.98 8.15 -8.63
CA LEU A 74 -11.35 7.57 -7.35
C LEU A 74 -12.08 8.59 -6.47
N ASN A 75 -11.51 9.78 -6.31
CA ASN A 75 -12.11 10.84 -5.52
C ASN A 75 -13.50 11.23 -6.04
N ASN A 76 -13.67 11.31 -7.37
CA ASN A 76 -14.97 11.59 -7.97
C ASN A 76 -15.99 10.48 -7.66
N VAL A 77 -15.58 9.20 -7.74
CA VAL A 77 -16.46 8.07 -7.42
C VAL A 77 -16.83 8.06 -5.94
N LEU A 78 -15.87 8.30 -5.03
CA LEU A 78 -16.15 8.35 -3.59
C LEU A 78 -17.08 9.51 -3.24
N THR A 79 -16.89 10.68 -3.84
CA THR A 79 -17.80 11.83 -3.67
C THR A 79 -19.20 11.53 -4.21
N GLU A 80 -19.30 10.82 -5.33
CA GLU A 80 -20.60 10.44 -5.90
C GLU A 80 -21.32 9.41 -5.01
N LEU A 81 -20.59 8.52 -4.31
CA LEU A 81 -21.16 7.58 -3.32
C LEU A 81 -21.82 8.28 -2.13
N GLU A 82 -21.41 9.50 -1.78
CA GLU A 82 -22.04 10.29 -0.72
C GLU A 82 -23.52 10.59 -1.02
N ASN A 83 -23.89 10.73 -2.31
CA ASN A 83 -25.29 10.89 -2.73
C ASN A 83 -26.16 9.67 -2.42
N TYR A 84 -25.52 8.52 -2.18
CA TYR A 84 -26.17 7.26 -1.80
C TYR A 84 -26.03 6.97 -0.30
N GLY A 85 -25.49 7.92 0.48
CA GLY A 85 -25.32 7.80 1.92
C GLY A 85 -24.06 7.06 2.36
N PHE A 86 -23.05 6.92 1.49
CA PHE A 86 -21.78 6.22 1.78
C PHE A 86 -20.64 7.22 1.93
N PHE A 87 -20.10 7.34 3.13
CA PHE A 87 -19.10 8.34 3.50
C PHE A 87 -17.80 7.67 3.95
N PHE A 88 -16.69 8.02 3.32
CA PHE A 88 -15.37 7.66 3.78
C PHE A 88 -14.77 8.82 4.57
N THR A 89 -14.29 8.57 5.78
CA THR A 89 -13.85 9.63 6.70
C THR A 89 -12.60 9.18 7.49
N ASN A 90 -11.95 10.15 8.12
CA ASN A 90 -10.83 9.89 9.01
C ASN A 90 -11.31 9.66 10.46
N PRO A 91 -10.60 8.86 11.26
CA PRO A 91 -10.92 8.65 12.68
C PRO A 91 -11.06 9.94 13.48
N ASP A 92 -10.24 10.96 13.18
CA ASP A 92 -10.29 12.27 13.86
C ASP A 92 -11.63 13.01 13.71
N LEU A 93 -12.31 12.81 12.59
CA LEU A 93 -13.55 13.49 12.24
C LEU A 93 -14.80 12.79 12.77
N LEU A 94 -14.65 11.61 13.38
CA LEU A 94 -15.75 10.87 13.97
C LEU A 94 -16.31 11.58 15.22
N ASP A 95 -17.59 11.40 15.47
CA ASP A 95 -18.22 11.83 16.73
C ASP A 95 -17.75 10.99 17.93
N VAL A 96 -18.04 11.46 19.14
CA VAL A 96 -17.58 10.85 20.39
C VAL A 96 -17.99 9.37 20.52
N LYS A 97 -19.22 9.02 20.09
CA LYS A 97 -19.73 7.64 20.19
C LYS A 97 -19.02 6.72 19.20
N SER A 98 -18.86 7.19 17.98
CA SER A 98 -18.14 6.47 16.92
C SER A 98 -16.66 6.27 17.29
N LYS A 99 -16.01 7.28 17.89
CA LYS A 99 -14.64 7.14 18.42
C LYS A 99 -14.55 6.12 19.55
N ALA A 100 -15.53 6.10 20.44
CA ALA A 100 -15.57 5.11 21.54
C ALA A 100 -15.73 3.69 21.01
N TRP A 101 -16.61 3.49 20.01
CA TRP A 101 -16.76 2.21 19.34
C TRP A 101 -15.48 1.80 18.62
N LEU A 102 -14.88 2.72 17.87
CA LEU A 102 -13.65 2.45 17.12
C LEU A 102 -12.48 2.06 18.03
N ARG A 103 -12.38 2.70 19.21
CA ARG A 103 -11.37 2.33 20.23
C ARG A 103 -11.58 0.89 20.70
N HIS A 104 -12.81 0.50 21.01
CA HIS A 104 -13.13 -0.86 21.43
C HIS A 104 -12.84 -1.87 20.32
N TYR A 105 -13.24 -1.55 19.09
CA TYR A 105 -12.93 -2.37 17.91
C TYR A 105 -11.41 -2.52 17.70
N PHE A 106 -10.65 -1.43 17.87
CA PHE A 106 -9.20 -1.46 17.80
C PHE A 106 -8.60 -2.40 18.87
N GLU A 107 -9.01 -2.27 20.11
CA GLU A 107 -8.51 -3.07 21.24
C GLU A 107 -8.81 -4.56 21.07
N GLU A 108 -9.98 -4.92 20.56
CA GLU A 108 -10.40 -6.32 20.41
C GLU A 108 -9.94 -7.00 19.11
N HIS A 109 -9.88 -6.26 18.01
CA HIS A 109 -9.69 -6.87 16.69
C HIS A 109 -8.38 -6.46 16.00
N ILE A 110 -7.89 -5.25 16.21
CA ILE A 110 -6.71 -4.74 15.50
C ILE A 110 -5.45 -4.92 16.34
N TYR A 111 -5.45 -4.43 17.57
CA TYR A 111 -4.30 -4.46 18.46
C TYR A 111 -3.68 -5.85 18.63
N PRO A 112 -4.46 -6.96 18.81
CA PRO A 112 -3.89 -8.30 19.00
C PRO A 112 -3.19 -8.88 17.78
N VAL A 113 -3.46 -8.37 16.57
CA VAL A 113 -2.92 -8.90 15.30
C VAL A 113 -1.83 -8.03 14.70
N VAL A 114 -1.62 -6.82 15.20
CA VAL A 114 -0.55 -5.92 14.77
C VAL A 114 0.67 -6.12 15.67
N THR A 115 1.77 -6.53 15.08
CA THR A 115 3.05 -6.68 15.80
C THR A 115 4.03 -5.62 15.33
N PRO A 116 4.35 -4.61 16.16
CA PRO A 116 5.38 -3.63 15.84
C PRO A 116 6.75 -4.29 15.68
N LEU A 117 7.50 -3.88 14.68
CA LEU A 117 8.85 -4.37 14.40
C LEU A 117 9.85 -3.25 14.69
N ALA A 118 10.68 -3.39 15.70
CA ALA A 118 11.75 -2.44 15.96
C ALA A 118 12.83 -2.53 14.89
N VAL A 119 13.40 -1.38 14.52
CA VAL A 119 14.52 -1.30 13.56
C VAL A 119 15.69 -0.58 14.24
N ASP A 120 16.74 -1.32 14.52
CA ASP A 120 17.97 -0.83 15.15
C ASP A 120 19.19 -1.66 14.69
N SER A 121 20.35 -1.45 15.30
CA SER A 121 21.57 -2.19 14.96
C SER A 121 21.48 -3.70 15.20
N GLY A 122 20.65 -4.14 16.13
CA GLY A 122 20.39 -5.55 16.43
C GLY A 122 19.23 -6.14 15.63
N HIS A 123 18.35 -5.29 15.10
CA HIS A 123 17.15 -5.66 14.35
C HIS A 123 17.13 -4.87 13.05
N PRO A 124 17.73 -5.39 11.97
CA PRO A 124 17.78 -4.72 10.68
C PRO A 124 16.37 -4.53 10.08
N PHE A 125 16.29 -3.65 9.09
CA PHE A 125 15.02 -3.39 8.39
C PHE A 125 14.38 -4.72 7.95
N PRO A 126 13.10 -4.96 8.31
CA PRO A 126 12.45 -6.25 8.05
C PRO A 126 12.21 -6.45 6.55
N PHE A 127 12.17 -7.71 6.14
CA PHE A 127 11.73 -8.04 4.80
C PHE A 127 10.21 -7.84 4.69
N LEU A 128 9.80 -6.82 3.92
CA LEU A 128 8.40 -6.53 3.64
C LEU A 128 8.03 -7.13 2.28
N THR A 129 7.00 -7.96 2.29
CA THR A 129 6.53 -8.69 1.10
C THR A 129 5.72 -7.80 0.16
N ASN A 130 5.55 -8.25 -1.09
CA ASN A 130 4.65 -7.62 -2.05
C ASN A 130 3.24 -7.45 -1.48
N HIS A 131 2.56 -6.40 -1.92
CA HIS A 131 1.16 -6.11 -1.59
C HIS A 131 0.87 -5.78 -0.13
N THR A 132 1.89 -5.68 0.74
CA THR A 132 1.72 -5.27 2.13
C THR A 132 1.85 -3.76 2.27
N ILE A 133 0.97 -3.17 3.08
CA ILE A 133 1.06 -1.78 3.48
C ILE A 133 1.67 -1.74 4.87
N ASN A 134 2.52 -0.74 5.10
CA ASN A 134 3.23 -0.59 6.35
C ASN A 134 3.25 0.89 6.76
N ALA A 135 3.28 1.15 8.06
CA ALA A 135 3.62 2.46 8.57
C ALA A 135 5.00 2.41 9.21
N ILE A 136 5.92 3.27 8.79
CA ILE A 136 7.15 3.53 9.52
C ILE A 136 6.87 4.66 10.51
N VAL A 137 7.30 4.46 11.76
CA VAL A 137 7.03 5.37 12.86
C VAL A 137 8.35 5.74 13.52
N ARG A 138 8.58 7.04 13.70
CA ARG A 138 9.67 7.57 14.51
C ARG A 138 9.15 7.89 15.89
N ILE A 139 9.61 7.12 16.87
CA ILE A 139 9.27 7.27 18.28
C ILE A 139 10.44 7.85 19.05
N PHE A 140 10.17 8.48 20.19
CA PHE A 140 11.21 9.02 21.05
C PHE A 140 10.90 8.78 22.53
N GLN A 141 11.95 8.73 23.32
CA GLN A 141 11.89 8.74 24.77
C GLN A 141 12.69 9.93 25.30
N ILE A 142 12.13 10.66 26.26
CA ILE A 142 12.83 11.78 26.92
C ILE A 142 13.77 11.18 27.98
N GLN A 143 15.05 11.48 27.85
CA GLN A 143 16.09 11.06 28.77
C GLN A 143 16.09 11.97 30.02
N PRO A 144 16.73 11.56 31.14
CA PRO A 144 16.81 12.38 32.36
C PRO A 144 17.45 13.75 32.16
N ASP A 145 18.32 13.92 31.17
CA ASP A 145 18.95 15.18 30.78
C ASP A 145 18.08 16.07 29.88
N GLY A 146 16.87 15.63 29.56
CA GLY A 146 15.93 16.33 28.68
C GLY A 146 16.14 16.08 27.17
N THR A 147 17.14 15.32 26.78
CA THR A 147 17.34 14.93 25.35
C THR A 147 16.35 13.90 24.90
N LYS A 148 16.09 13.85 23.59
CA LYS A 148 15.26 12.82 22.99
C LYS A 148 16.12 11.70 22.42
N ASP A 149 15.85 10.47 22.84
CA ASP A 149 16.38 9.27 22.21
C ASP A 149 15.38 8.74 21.20
N TYR A 150 15.76 8.69 19.93
CA TYR A 150 14.89 8.32 18.82
C TYR A 150 15.05 6.86 18.41
N LYS A 151 13.95 6.24 18.08
CA LYS A 151 13.90 4.88 17.51
C LYS A 151 12.97 4.82 16.32
N ILE A 152 13.20 3.84 15.47
CA ILE A 152 12.35 3.54 14.32
C ILE A 152 11.63 2.22 14.57
N ALA A 153 10.36 2.18 14.23
CA ALA A 153 9.56 0.96 14.21
C ALA A 153 8.72 0.89 12.94
N ILE A 154 8.42 -0.33 12.51
CA ILE A 154 7.47 -0.61 11.43
C ILE A 154 6.20 -1.19 12.05
N LEU A 155 5.05 -0.65 11.66
CA LEU A 155 3.73 -1.19 11.94
C LEU A 155 3.18 -1.79 10.64
N PRO A 156 3.20 -3.12 10.48
CA PRO A 156 2.56 -3.76 9.34
C PRO A 156 1.04 -3.62 9.43
N ILE A 157 0.40 -3.26 8.33
CA ILE A 157 -1.06 -3.26 8.22
C ILE A 157 -1.51 -4.70 7.90
N PRO A 158 -2.21 -5.39 8.80
CA PRO A 158 -2.47 -6.81 8.66
C PRO A 158 -3.46 -7.11 7.53
N SER A 159 -3.08 -7.97 6.60
CA SER A 159 -3.90 -8.37 5.44
C SER A 159 -5.07 -9.29 5.80
N VAL A 160 -5.08 -9.83 7.02
CA VAL A 160 -6.19 -10.69 7.52
C VAL A 160 -7.41 -9.88 7.95
N LEU A 161 -7.28 -8.57 8.10
CA LEU A 161 -8.36 -7.65 8.43
C LEU A 161 -8.83 -6.90 7.17
N ASP A 162 -10.12 -6.62 7.11
CA ASP A 162 -10.66 -5.75 6.07
C ASP A 162 -10.08 -4.34 6.20
N ARG A 163 -9.64 -3.77 5.09
CA ARG A 163 -9.08 -2.42 5.07
C ARG A 163 -10.13 -1.32 5.16
N ILE A 164 -11.36 -1.62 4.81
CA ILE A 164 -12.50 -0.69 4.89
C ILE A 164 -13.37 -1.14 6.06
N ILE A 165 -13.39 -0.35 7.11
CA ILE A 165 -14.10 -0.65 8.37
C ILE A 165 -15.35 0.22 8.43
N GLU A 166 -16.51 -0.41 8.53
CA GLU A 166 -17.78 0.30 8.71
C GLU A 166 -18.01 0.66 10.18
N ILE A 167 -18.30 1.93 10.43
CA ILE A 167 -18.68 2.42 11.75
C ILE A 167 -20.20 2.19 11.93
N PRO A 168 -20.65 1.49 12.98
CA PRO A 168 -22.06 1.22 13.19
C PRO A 168 -22.87 2.53 13.30
N SER A 169 -23.88 2.67 12.46
CA SER A 169 -24.83 3.77 12.53
C SER A 169 -26.11 3.33 13.25
N ARG A 170 -26.59 4.12 14.19
CA ARG A 170 -27.88 3.88 14.85
C ARG A 170 -28.97 4.66 14.12
N GLY A 171 -29.68 3.99 13.21
CA GLY A 171 -30.94 4.49 12.66
C GLY A 171 -30.84 5.53 11.54
N ASN A 172 -29.65 5.90 11.07
CA ASN A 172 -29.45 6.72 9.89
C ASN A 172 -29.24 5.84 8.65
N LYS A 173 -29.73 6.32 7.50
CA LYS A 173 -29.43 5.70 6.19
C LYS A 173 -27.98 5.97 5.73
N GLU A 174 -27.15 6.51 6.61
CA GLU A 174 -25.75 6.84 6.33
C GLU A 174 -24.83 5.73 6.78
N HIS A 175 -23.95 5.30 5.88
CA HIS A 175 -22.89 4.34 6.11
C HIS A 175 -21.57 5.10 6.16
N ARG A 176 -20.83 4.98 7.26
CA ARG A 176 -19.54 5.65 7.46
C ARG A 176 -18.43 4.64 7.55
N PHE A 177 -17.37 4.90 6.82
CA PHE A 177 -16.22 4.00 6.73
C PHE A 177 -14.93 4.73 7.09
N VAL A 178 -14.02 4.00 7.71
CA VAL A 178 -12.63 4.43 7.95
C VAL A 178 -11.68 3.37 7.38
N TYR A 179 -10.46 3.77 7.07
CA TYR A 179 -9.45 2.85 6.58
C TYR A 179 -8.63 2.28 7.72
N LEU A 180 -8.26 1.00 7.63
CA LEU A 180 -7.52 0.27 8.67
C LEU A 180 -6.18 0.95 9.00
N GLU A 181 -5.44 1.40 7.98
CA GLU A 181 -4.19 2.12 8.17
C GLU A 181 -4.36 3.44 8.94
N ASP A 182 -5.47 4.16 8.70
CA ASP A 182 -5.77 5.38 9.46
C ASP A 182 -6.08 5.07 10.92
N VAL A 183 -6.80 3.98 11.18
CA VAL A 183 -7.10 3.54 12.56
C VAL A 183 -5.82 3.13 13.29
N ILE A 184 -4.92 2.41 12.63
CA ILE A 184 -3.65 1.98 13.19
C ILE A 184 -2.74 3.17 13.48
N THR A 185 -2.60 4.12 12.55
CA THR A 185 -1.78 5.32 12.76
C THR A 185 -2.38 6.27 13.79
N TYR A 186 -3.70 6.44 13.79
CA TYR A 186 -4.43 7.22 14.82
C TYR A 186 -4.22 6.66 16.23
N SER A 187 -4.15 5.33 16.37
CA SER A 187 -3.98 4.63 17.65
C SER A 187 -2.54 4.19 17.90
N ALA A 188 -1.58 4.65 17.11
CA ALA A 188 -0.20 4.17 17.14
C ALA A 188 0.48 4.30 18.52
N ASN A 189 0.11 5.29 19.31
CA ASN A 189 0.61 5.47 20.67
C ASN A 189 0.29 4.28 21.61
N GLN A 190 -0.71 3.47 21.31
CA GLN A 190 -1.03 2.29 22.11
C GLN A 190 -0.01 1.15 21.93
N PHE A 191 0.68 1.12 20.79
CA PHE A 191 1.75 0.15 20.53
C PHE A 191 3.08 0.54 21.19
N PHE A 192 3.28 1.81 21.55
CA PHE A 192 4.55 2.34 22.01
C PHE A 192 4.42 3.01 23.39
N GLN A 193 4.00 2.22 24.39
CA GLN A 193 3.83 2.72 25.75
C GLN A 193 5.15 3.27 26.31
N GLY A 194 5.11 4.48 26.86
CA GLY A 194 6.29 5.17 27.38
C GLY A 194 7.13 5.91 26.33
N TYR A 195 6.72 5.90 25.06
CA TYR A 195 7.33 6.66 23.98
C TYR A 195 6.37 7.72 23.44
N GLY A 196 6.92 8.85 23.00
CA GLY A 196 6.22 9.80 22.14
C GLY A 196 6.34 9.39 20.67
N ILE A 197 5.35 9.73 19.87
CA ILE A 197 5.43 9.60 18.41
C ILE A 197 5.82 10.97 17.86
N GLU A 198 6.89 11.03 17.06
CA GLU A 198 7.31 12.26 16.42
C GLU A 198 6.73 12.38 15.02
N ASP A 199 6.95 11.35 14.20
CA ASP A 199 6.51 11.28 12.81
C ASP A 199 6.11 9.86 12.43
N TYR A 200 5.31 9.74 11.38
CA TYR A 200 5.06 8.47 10.71
C TYR A 200 4.83 8.69 9.21
N MET A 201 5.00 7.63 8.43
CA MET A 201 4.75 7.61 7.00
C MET A 201 4.19 6.25 6.61
N VAL A 202 3.08 6.23 5.88
CA VAL A 202 2.51 5.00 5.33
C VAL A 202 3.10 4.75 3.94
N PHE A 203 3.55 3.52 3.71
CA PHE A 203 4.23 3.16 2.49
C PHE A 203 3.95 1.71 2.06
N ARG A 204 4.25 1.43 0.80
CA ARG A 204 4.17 0.09 0.21
C ARG A 204 5.35 -0.12 -0.74
N ILE A 205 5.95 -1.30 -0.69
CA ILE A 205 7.04 -1.72 -1.57
C ILE A 205 6.50 -2.71 -2.59
N THR A 206 6.86 -2.52 -3.85
CA THR A 206 6.70 -3.53 -4.89
C THR A 206 8.05 -4.15 -5.18
N ARG A 207 8.10 -5.49 -5.23
CA ARG A 207 9.31 -6.28 -5.49
C ARG A 207 9.18 -7.06 -6.78
N ASP A 208 10.32 -7.39 -7.34
CA ASP A 208 10.40 -8.33 -8.45
C ASP A 208 9.74 -9.67 -8.08
N ALA A 209 8.90 -10.18 -8.99
CA ALA A 209 8.26 -11.48 -8.84
C ALA A 209 9.05 -12.60 -9.53
N ASP A 210 10.05 -12.27 -10.34
CA ASP A 210 10.74 -13.21 -11.24
C ASP A 210 11.86 -13.99 -10.53
N LEU A 211 11.51 -14.50 -9.36
CA LEU A 211 12.32 -15.48 -8.65
C LEU A 211 11.52 -16.78 -8.49
N GLU A 212 11.15 -17.38 -9.60
CA GLU A 212 10.88 -18.82 -9.60
C GLU A 212 12.17 -19.55 -9.29
N ILE A 213 12.11 -20.30 -8.21
CA ILE A 213 13.18 -21.11 -7.64
C ILE A 213 13.44 -22.25 -8.61
N ASP A 214 14.58 -22.24 -9.29
CA ASP A 214 15.18 -23.47 -9.76
C ASP A 214 15.70 -24.24 -8.52
N GLU A 215 14.92 -25.19 -8.04
CA GLU A 215 15.22 -26.01 -6.84
C GLU A 215 16.30 -27.08 -7.09
N GLU A 216 16.93 -27.15 -8.26
CA GLU A 216 17.71 -28.32 -8.65
C GLU A 216 19.23 -28.24 -8.60
N GLU A 217 19.87 -27.16 -8.16
CA GLU A 217 21.36 -27.20 -8.02
C GLU A 217 21.88 -26.54 -6.73
N ALA A 218 21.87 -27.26 -5.63
CA ALA A 218 22.60 -26.88 -4.42
C ALA A 218 23.48 -28.02 -3.88
N THR A 219 24.74 -27.99 -4.25
CA THR A 219 25.78 -28.67 -3.49
C THR A 219 27.01 -27.78 -3.33
N ASP A 220 27.25 -27.38 -2.11
CA ASP A 220 28.56 -27.17 -1.45
C ASP A 220 29.41 -25.91 -1.70
N LEU A 221 28.80 -24.73 -1.81
CA LEU A 221 29.46 -23.42 -1.57
C LEU A 221 28.65 -22.57 -0.57
N LEU A 222 28.44 -23.11 0.62
CA LEU A 222 27.18 -22.98 1.35
C LEU A 222 26.91 -21.67 2.09
N SER A 223 27.86 -20.87 2.52
CA SER A 223 27.50 -19.70 3.34
C SER A 223 27.42 -18.37 2.58
N GLU A 224 28.26 -18.16 1.61
CA GLU A 224 28.26 -16.95 0.78
C GLU A 224 27.21 -17.04 -0.33
N VAL A 225 27.01 -18.24 -0.85
CA VAL A 225 25.94 -18.57 -1.79
C VAL A 225 24.59 -18.57 -1.11
N GLU A 226 24.45 -19.04 0.14
CA GLU A 226 23.19 -18.92 0.90
C GLU A 226 22.80 -17.47 1.21
N ALA A 227 23.74 -16.61 1.52
CA ALA A 227 23.46 -15.19 1.72
C ALA A 227 23.08 -14.49 0.39
N SER A 228 23.74 -14.86 -0.71
CA SER A 228 23.43 -14.39 -2.06
C SER A 228 22.10 -14.98 -2.58
N LEU A 229 21.83 -16.25 -2.31
CA LEU A 229 20.58 -16.92 -2.64
C LEU A 229 19.40 -16.41 -1.78
N ARG A 230 19.65 -16.09 -0.50
CA ARG A 230 18.61 -15.44 0.33
C ARG A 230 18.26 -14.04 -0.16
N ARG A 231 19.23 -13.27 -0.67
CA ARG A 231 18.96 -12.00 -1.34
C ARG A 231 18.20 -12.20 -2.65
N ARG A 232 18.59 -13.19 -3.46
CA ARG A 232 17.88 -13.54 -4.70
C ARG A 232 16.49 -14.12 -4.45
N ARG A 233 16.29 -14.92 -3.40
CA ARG A 233 14.97 -15.47 -3.02
C ARG A 233 13.95 -14.42 -2.56
N ARG A 234 14.37 -13.18 -2.32
CA ARG A 234 13.50 -12.15 -1.74
C ARG A 234 12.99 -11.11 -2.73
N GLY A 235 13.43 -11.14 -3.99
CA GLY A 235 13.09 -10.14 -5.00
C GLY A 235 13.57 -8.75 -4.65
N ASP A 236 14.21 -8.07 -5.59
CA ASP A 236 14.66 -6.69 -5.40
C ASP A 236 13.44 -5.75 -5.37
N ALA A 237 13.49 -4.70 -4.54
CA ALA A 237 12.50 -3.66 -4.59
C ALA A 237 12.58 -2.91 -5.93
N VAL A 238 11.42 -2.63 -6.53
CA VAL A 238 11.34 -1.96 -7.84
C VAL A 238 10.52 -0.68 -7.80
N ARG A 239 9.71 -0.49 -6.76
CA ARG A 239 8.88 0.69 -6.55
C ARG A 239 8.61 0.91 -5.07
N LEU A 240 8.62 2.16 -4.64
CA LEU A 240 8.12 2.62 -3.34
C LEU A 240 6.94 3.55 -3.56
N GLU A 241 5.80 3.22 -2.98
CA GLU A 241 4.64 4.11 -2.91
C GLU A 241 4.52 4.66 -1.49
N VAL A 242 4.27 5.95 -1.38
CA VAL A 242 4.09 6.65 -0.10
C VAL A 242 2.84 7.52 -0.15
N CYS A 243 2.14 7.67 0.96
CA CYS A 243 0.96 8.52 1.05
C CYS A 243 0.96 9.40 2.30
N GLY A 244 0.11 10.42 2.26
CA GLY A 244 0.01 11.41 3.33
C GLY A 244 1.19 12.39 3.34
N GLU A 245 1.46 12.98 4.50
CA GLU A 245 2.59 13.87 4.68
C GLU A 245 3.89 13.06 4.72
N VAL A 246 4.70 13.23 3.67
CA VAL A 246 5.95 12.50 3.53
C VAL A 246 7.07 13.25 4.27
N LYS A 247 7.66 12.59 5.25
CA LYS A 247 8.81 13.11 6.01
C LYS A 247 10.10 12.63 5.36
N ASP A 248 10.94 13.57 4.92
CA ASP A 248 12.14 13.26 4.15
C ASP A 248 13.09 12.30 4.89
N ASN A 249 13.26 12.47 6.21
CA ASN A 249 14.09 11.59 7.02
C ASN A 249 13.59 10.14 7.09
N LEU A 250 12.27 9.92 7.10
CA LEU A 250 11.70 8.57 7.06
C LEU A 250 11.74 7.99 5.65
N LEU A 251 11.52 8.83 4.64
CA LEU A 251 11.63 8.42 3.24
C LEU A 251 13.06 7.98 2.90
N ASP A 252 14.07 8.77 3.23
CA ASP A 252 15.47 8.47 2.99
C ASP A 252 15.90 7.18 3.72
N PHE A 253 15.41 6.99 4.93
CA PHE A 253 15.66 5.77 5.68
C PHE A 253 15.09 4.53 4.98
N VAL A 254 13.83 4.58 4.49
CA VAL A 254 13.22 3.47 3.75
C VAL A 254 13.96 3.23 2.45
N LEU A 255 14.23 4.28 1.65
CA LEU A 255 14.95 4.17 0.37
C LEU A 255 16.30 3.48 0.53
N THR A 256 17.09 3.92 1.53
CA THR A 256 18.39 3.30 1.85
C THR A 256 18.23 1.83 2.25
N SER A 257 17.22 1.53 3.07
CA SER A 257 17.00 0.17 3.60
C SER A 257 16.57 -0.83 2.52
N VAL A 258 15.91 -0.37 1.45
CA VAL A 258 15.41 -1.23 0.36
C VAL A 258 16.16 -1.05 -0.95
N GLU A 259 17.25 -0.28 -0.93
CA GLU A 259 18.13 -0.04 -2.09
C GLU A 259 17.39 0.58 -3.29
N LEU A 260 16.48 1.53 -3.02
CA LEU A 260 15.78 2.31 -4.04
C LEU A 260 16.31 3.73 -4.10
N GLU A 261 16.07 4.40 -5.23
CA GLU A 261 16.42 5.80 -5.48
C GLU A 261 15.18 6.71 -5.45
N PRO A 262 15.33 8.03 -5.27
CA PRO A 262 14.20 8.96 -5.28
C PRO A 262 13.31 8.89 -6.53
N LYS A 263 13.87 8.50 -7.68
CA LYS A 263 13.11 8.29 -8.91
C LYS A 263 12.12 7.11 -8.86
N ASP A 264 12.34 6.17 -7.92
CA ASP A 264 11.51 4.98 -7.75
C ASP A 264 10.32 5.23 -6.81
N VAL A 265 10.16 6.48 -6.32
CA VAL A 265 9.13 6.90 -5.38
C VAL A 265 7.90 7.43 -6.11
N TYR A 266 6.75 6.89 -5.77
CA TYR A 266 5.44 7.36 -6.21
C TYR A 266 4.68 7.94 -5.02
N ARG A 267 4.46 9.25 -5.02
CA ARG A 267 3.68 9.94 -3.99
C ARG A 267 2.19 9.85 -4.37
N ILE A 268 1.41 9.22 -3.51
CA ILE A 268 0.00 8.94 -3.75
C ILE A 268 -0.84 9.92 -2.93
N ASP A 269 -1.72 10.65 -3.59
CA ASP A 269 -2.73 11.46 -2.92
C ASP A 269 -3.88 10.56 -2.46
N GLY A 270 -3.96 10.30 -1.15
CA GLY A 270 -4.90 9.37 -0.52
C GLY A 270 -4.31 8.00 -0.19
N HIS A 271 -5.18 7.01 0.02
CA HIS A 271 -4.79 5.68 0.50
C HIS A 271 -4.13 4.83 -0.58
N LEU A 272 -3.13 4.04 -0.19
CA LEU A 272 -2.41 3.14 -1.08
C LEU A 272 -3.28 1.94 -1.48
N ASP A 273 -3.00 1.37 -2.65
CA ASP A 273 -3.56 0.10 -3.10
C ASP A 273 -5.10 0.07 -3.22
N CYS A 274 -5.60 0.53 -4.36
CA CYS A 274 -7.04 0.57 -4.63
C CYS A 274 -7.71 -0.83 -4.73
N ARG A 275 -6.94 -1.94 -4.67
CA ARG A 275 -7.52 -3.30 -4.67
C ARG A 275 -8.47 -3.53 -3.49
N MET A 276 -8.33 -2.78 -2.40
CA MET A 276 -9.27 -2.84 -1.26
C MET A 276 -10.73 -2.61 -1.68
N TYR A 277 -10.96 -1.89 -2.76
CA TYR A 277 -12.32 -1.62 -3.24
C TYR A 277 -12.97 -2.80 -3.97
N PHE A 278 -12.26 -3.89 -4.29
CA PHE A 278 -12.88 -5.09 -4.86
C PHE A 278 -13.98 -5.64 -3.95
N ASN A 279 -13.71 -5.75 -2.66
CA ASN A 279 -14.70 -6.21 -1.68
C ASN A 279 -15.84 -5.20 -1.53
N PHE A 280 -15.53 -3.91 -1.47
CA PHE A 280 -16.52 -2.84 -1.37
C PHE A 280 -17.48 -2.80 -2.57
N CYS A 281 -17.01 -3.14 -3.78
CA CYS A 281 -17.88 -3.24 -4.96
C CYS A 281 -19.01 -4.28 -4.82
N ASN A 282 -18.90 -5.19 -3.86
CA ASN A 282 -19.93 -6.19 -3.56
C ASN A 282 -20.81 -5.83 -2.35
N TYR A 283 -20.70 -4.60 -1.83
CA TYR A 283 -21.46 -4.15 -0.68
C TYR A 283 -22.97 -4.33 -0.90
N PRO A 284 -23.70 -4.96 0.03
CA PRO A 284 -25.13 -5.26 -0.15
C PRO A 284 -25.98 -3.98 -0.25
N GLY A 285 -27.08 -4.04 -1.00
CA GLY A 285 -28.01 -2.91 -1.13
C GLY A 285 -27.62 -1.86 -2.16
N LEU A 286 -26.54 -2.06 -2.93
CA LEU A 286 -26.09 -1.16 -3.99
C LEU A 286 -26.19 -1.77 -5.39
N ASP A 287 -27.16 -2.67 -5.59
CA ASP A 287 -27.30 -3.41 -6.87
C ASP A 287 -27.60 -2.48 -8.06
N GLN A 288 -28.29 -1.38 -7.81
CA GLN A 288 -28.56 -0.33 -8.82
C GLN A 288 -27.29 0.39 -9.32
N LEU A 289 -26.18 0.26 -8.62
CA LEU A 289 -24.88 0.84 -8.99
C LEU A 289 -23.95 -0.14 -9.69
N ARG A 290 -24.46 -1.30 -10.07
CA ARG A 290 -23.75 -2.38 -10.80
C ARG A 290 -24.42 -2.67 -12.12
N TYR A 291 -23.71 -3.39 -13.00
CA TYR A 291 -24.38 -4.02 -14.14
C TYR A 291 -25.34 -5.09 -13.66
N VAL A 292 -26.47 -5.21 -14.37
CA VAL A 292 -27.38 -6.34 -14.19
C VAL A 292 -26.62 -7.63 -14.54
N PRO A 293 -26.67 -8.67 -13.69
CA PRO A 293 -26.02 -9.92 -13.98
C PRO A 293 -26.50 -10.47 -15.33
N PHE A 294 -25.56 -10.88 -16.18
CA PHE A 294 -25.88 -11.53 -17.45
C PHE A 294 -26.40 -12.93 -17.15
N GLU A 295 -27.69 -13.18 -17.43
CA GLU A 295 -28.26 -14.52 -17.45
C GLU A 295 -28.11 -15.09 -18.85
N PRO A 296 -27.25 -16.12 -19.06
CA PRO A 296 -27.17 -16.77 -20.37
C PRO A 296 -28.50 -17.42 -20.66
N LYS A 297 -29.16 -16.99 -21.73
CA LYS A 297 -30.32 -17.73 -22.29
C LYS A 297 -29.77 -19.02 -22.90
N LEU A 298 -30.14 -20.15 -22.32
CA LEU A 298 -29.92 -21.45 -22.95
C LEU A 298 -30.64 -21.48 -24.32
N PRO A 299 -29.98 -21.98 -25.35
CA PRO A 299 -30.58 -22.08 -26.70
C PRO A 299 -31.79 -23.00 -26.72
#